data_ed7e224c9f3faacadade420428bdd4fa
#
_entry.id   ed7e224c9f3faacadade420428bdd4fa
#
_cell.length_a   1.000
_cell.length_b   1.000
_cell.length_c   1.000
_cell.angle_alpha   90.00
_cell.angle_beta   90.00
_cell.angle_gamma   90.00
#
_symmetry.space_group_name_H-M   'P 1'
#
loop_
_entity.id
_entity.type
_entity.pdbx_description
1 polymer ?
#
loop_
_entity_poly.entity_id
_entity_poly.type
_entity_poly.pdbx_seq_one_letter_code
_entity_poly.pdbx_strand_id
1 'polypeptide(L)'
;MNLEDVYNQLEELSNNLEYYENRLETLKSLVTPQATQFDKIMVDGGKHVDNILKYVEIENKQQLETTILYIKGRMRDLNKLKDKEIDRLAKFGEKGKAVVLLREKEFKTDYNGKKRHLTWVEIGQKLYCDERTAKRWYKLAIKERKRVLS
;
A
#
# COMPACT_ATOMS: atom_id res chain seq x y z
N MET A 1 19.18 1.17 1.48
CA MET A 1 17.92 0.45 1.81
C MET A 1 17.85 -0.81 0.97
N ASN A 2 17.71 -1.96 1.59
CA ASN A 2 17.60 -3.22 0.83
C ASN A 2 16.15 -3.45 0.35
N LEU A 3 15.97 -4.40 -0.55
CA LEU A 3 14.65 -4.66 -1.15
C LEU A 3 13.62 -5.12 -0.13
N GLU A 4 14.03 -5.89 0.86
CA GLU A 4 13.14 -6.34 1.94
C GLU A 4 12.61 -5.16 2.75
N ASP A 5 13.45 -4.18 3.06
CA ASP A 5 13.05 -2.95 3.75
C ASP A 5 12.05 -2.16 2.93
N VAL A 6 12.24 -2.10 1.61
CA VAL A 6 11.30 -1.43 0.70
C VAL A 6 9.93 -2.09 0.77
N TYR A 7 9.86 -3.41 0.72
CA TYR A 7 8.60 -4.15 0.84
C TYR A 7 7.92 -3.92 2.19
N ASN A 8 8.71 -3.94 3.28
CA ASN A 8 8.17 -3.72 4.62
C ASN A 8 7.58 -2.30 4.75
N GLN A 9 8.27 -1.29 4.23
CA GLN A 9 7.77 0.07 4.24
C GLN A 9 6.52 0.25 3.37
N LEU A 10 6.47 -0.41 2.22
CA LEU A 10 5.29 -0.37 1.35
C LEU A 10 4.08 -1.00 2.05
N GLU A 11 4.27 -2.10 2.74
CA GLU A 11 3.20 -2.75 3.51
C GLU A 11 2.68 -1.84 4.62
N GLU A 12 3.58 -1.23 5.38
CA GLU A 12 3.22 -0.30 6.45
C GLU A 12 2.46 0.91 5.91
N LEU A 13 2.95 1.51 4.81
CA LEU A 13 2.29 2.64 4.18
C LEU A 13 0.93 2.26 3.60
N SER A 14 0.80 1.06 3.03
CA SER A 14 -0.48 0.56 2.52
C SER A 14 -1.52 0.43 3.63
N ASN A 15 -1.12 -0.10 4.78
CA ASN A 15 -1.99 -0.22 5.95
C ASN A 15 -2.40 1.15 6.47
N ASN A 16 -1.47 2.08 6.56
CA ASN A 16 -1.75 3.45 6.97
C ASN A 16 -2.67 4.16 5.98
N LEU A 17 -2.46 3.96 4.69
CA LEU A 17 -3.30 4.55 3.64
C LEU A 17 -4.75 4.07 3.78
N GLU A 18 -4.96 2.78 3.97
CA GLU A 18 -6.29 2.20 4.16
C GLU A 18 -6.98 2.80 5.38
N TYR A 19 -6.26 2.93 6.49
CA TYR A 19 -6.77 3.54 7.72
C TYR A 19 -7.22 4.99 7.46
N TYR A 20 -6.39 5.81 6.83
CA TYR A 20 -6.71 7.21 6.57
C TYR A 20 -7.81 7.38 5.53
N GLU A 21 -7.86 6.56 4.51
CA GLU A 21 -8.91 6.59 3.49
C GLU A 21 -10.27 6.22 4.10
N ASN A 22 -10.32 5.21 4.96
CA ASN A 22 -11.54 4.81 5.68
C ASN A 22 -12.01 5.92 6.60
N ARG A 23 -11.09 6.57 7.30
CA ARG A 23 -11.40 7.68 8.19
C ARG A 23 -11.95 8.88 7.41
N LEU A 24 -11.35 9.19 6.26
CA LEU A 24 -11.82 10.27 5.40
C LEU A 24 -13.23 9.97 4.86
N GLU A 25 -13.47 8.76 4.42
CA GLU A 25 -14.78 8.34 3.92
C GLU A 25 -15.85 8.41 5.01
N THR A 26 -15.54 7.96 6.23
CA THR A 26 -16.41 8.10 7.38
C THR A 26 -16.74 9.55 7.65
N LEU A 27 -15.76 10.43 7.60
CA LEU A 27 -15.94 11.86 7.82
C LEU A 27 -16.84 12.49 6.76
N LYS A 28 -16.66 12.11 5.50
CA LYS A 28 -17.51 12.56 4.39
C LYS A 28 -18.96 12.12 4.55
N SER A 29 -19.17 10.88 4.99
CA SER A 29 -20.53 10.35 5.17
C SER A 29 -21.26 10.97 6.36
N LEU A 30 -20.54 11.41 7.39
CA LEU A 30 -21.10 12.07 8.56
C LEU A 30 -21.45 13.52 8.29
N VAL A 31 -20.62 14.24 7.54
CA VAL A 31 -20.79 15.68 7.31
C VAL A 31 -21.96 16.01 6.38
N THR A 32 -22.16 15.23 5.31
CA THR A 32 -23.14 15.52 4.27
C THR A 32 -24.59 15.41 4.74
N PRO A 33 -25.03 14.34 5.45
CA PRO A 33 -26.39 14.26 5.96
C PRO A 33 -26.65 15.20 7.15
N GLN A 34 -25.67 15.40 8.01
CA GLN A 34 -25.82 16.23 9.20
C GLN A 34 -25.94 17.72 8.88
N ALA A 35 -25.24 18.20 7.87
CA ALA A 35 -25.34 19.60 7.44
C ALA A 35 -26.77 19.99 7.07
N THR A 36 -27.52 19.08 6.42
CA THR A 36 -28.91 19.30 6.04
C THR A 36 -29.85 19.26 7.25
N GLN A 37 -29.57 18.40 8.23
CA GLN A 37 -30.37 18.31 9.46
C GLN A 37 -30.07 19.46 10.41
N PHE A 38 -28.84 19.91 10.50
CA PHE A 38 -28.45 21.04 11.35
C PHE A 38 -29.12 22.34 10.94
N ASP A 39 -29.25 22.59 9.65
CA ASP A 39 -29.92 23.78 9.15
C ASP A 39 -31.41 23.84 9.53
N LYS A 40 -32.03 22.68 9.81
CA LYS A 40 -33.44 22.59 10.23
C LYS A 40 -33.65 22.67 11.73
N ILE A 41 -32.66 22.28 12.53
CA ILE A 41 -32.77 22.16 14.00
C ILE A 41 -32.20 23.38 14.71
N MET A 42 -31.45 24.19 14.01
CA MET A 42 -30.77 25.32 14.60
C MET A 42 -31.65 26.47 14.90
N VAL A 43 -31.96 26.57 16.19
CA VAL A 43 -32.56 27.73 16.79
C VAL A 43 -31.46 28.61 17.38
N ASP A 44 -31.69 29.90 17.39
CA ASP A 44 -30.79 30.95 17.85
C ASP A 44 -29.89 30.57 19.04
N GLY A 45 -28.60 30.70 18.92
CA GLY A 45 -27.60 30.46 19.95
C GLY A 45 -26.66 29.27 19.68
N GLY A 46 -27.07 28.30 18.82
CA GLY A 46 -26.25 27.15 18.43
C GLY A 46 -25.36 27.41 17.21
N LYS A 47 -25.59 28.49 16.49
CA LYS A 47 -24.87 28.80 15.24
C LYS A 47 -23.36 28.93 15.40
N HIS A 48 -22.89 29.50 16.50
CA HIS A 48 -21.46 29.68 16.75
C HIS A 48 -20.72 28.35 16.97
N VAL A 49 -21.32 27.44 17.74
CA VAL A 49 -20.74 26.13 18.04
C VAL A 49 -20.66 25.28 16.77
N ASP A 50 -21.70 25.35 15.94
CA ASP A 50 -21.75 24.59 14.70
C ASP A 50 -20.76 25.09 13.65
N ASN A 51 -20.53 26.39 13.56
CA ASN A 51 -19.53 26.96 12.67
C ASN A 51 -18.13 26.50 13.07
N ILE A 52 -17.83 26.46 14.37
CA ILE A 52 -16.56 25.97 14.89
C ILE A 52 -16.40 24.49 14.56
N LEU A 53 -17.44 23.68 14.76
CA LEU A 53 -17.40 22.24 14.43
C LEU A 53 -17.20 22.02 12.92
N LYS A 54 -17.87 22.80 12.08
CA LYS A 54 -17.66 22.76 10.62
C LYS A 54 -16.22 23.12 10.25
N TYR A 55 -15.62 24.11 10.87
CA TYR A 55 -14.23 24.47 10.63
C TYR A 55 -13.28 23.35 11.05
N VAL A 56 -13.49 22.75 12.20
CA VAL A 56 -12.68 21.64 12.70
C VAL A 56 -12.80 20.43 11.76
N GLU A 57 -13.99 20.13 11.28
CA GLU A 57 -14.22 19.03 10.34
C GLU A 57 -13.54 19.29 8.99
N ILE A 58 -13.61 20.52 8.47
CA ILE A 58 -12.93 20.91 7.23
C ILE A 58 -11.41 20.81 7.39
N GLU A 59 -10.86 21.29 8.50
CA GLU A 59 -9.42 21.17 8.77
C GLU A 59 -8.99 19.72 8.87
N ASN A 60 -9.72 18.88 9.58
CA ASN A 60 -9.45 17.46 9.69
C ASN A 60 -9.49 16.77 8.33
N LYS A 61 -10.48 17.11 7.51
CA LYS A 61 -10.60 16.58 6.14
C LYS A 61 -9.41 16.98 5.29
N GLN A 62 -8.99 18.25 5.34
CA GLN A 62 -7.83 18.73 4.59
C GLN A 62 -6.53 18.05 5.05
N GLN A 63 -6.35 17.88 6.36
CA GLN A 63 -5.20 17.18 6.91
C GLN A 63 -5.16 15.71 6.47
N LEU A 64 -6.30 15.04 6.48
CA LEU A 64 -6.42 13.65 6.01
C LEU A 64 -6.11 13.55 4.52
N GLU A 65 -6.63 14.44 3.71
CA GLU A 65 -6.36 14.48 2.28
C GLU A 65 -4.88 14.72 1.99
N THR A 66 -4.26 15.65 2.71
CA THR A 66 -2.83 15.94 2.59
C THR A 66 -1.98 14.72 2.99
N THR A 67 -2.31 14.07 4.10
CA THR A 67 -1.63 12.86 4.58
C THR A 67 -1.75 11.74 3.55
N ILE A 68 -2.93 11.52 2.99
CA ILE A 68 -3.19 10.52 1.97
C ILE A 68 -2.33 10.79 0.72
N LEU A 69 -2.27 12.03 0.26
CA LEU A 69 -1.44 12.41 -0.89
C LEU A 69 0.04 12.18 -0.61
N TYR A 70 0.51 12.49 0.59
CA TYR A 70 1.89 12.24 1.00
C TYR A 70 2.21 10.75 0.97
N ILE A 71 1.34 9.92 1.55
CA ILE A 71 1.52 8.47 1.59
C ILE A 71 1.54 7.89 0.17
N LYS A 72 0.62 8.31 -0.69
CA LYS A 72 0.56 7.87 -2.09
C LYS A 72 1.84 8.25 -2.85
N GLY A 73 2.34 9.46 -2.64
CA GLY A 73 3.59 9.91 -3.24
C GLY A 73 4.79 9.09 -2.77
N ARG A 74 4.87 8.81 -1.48
CA ARG A 74 5.93 7.98 -0.90
C ARG A 74 5.88 6.55 -1.42
N MET A 75 4.68 5.97 -1.51
CA MET A 75 4.49 4.63 -2.07
C MET A 75 4.92 4.57 -3.53
N ARG A 76 4.62 5.61 -4.31
CA ARG A 76 5.03 5.69 -5.71
C ARG A 76 6.55 5.68 -5.85
N ASP A 77 7.24 6.47 -5.02
CA ASP A 77 8.70 6.53 -5.03
C ASP A 77 9.32 5.20 -4.60
N LEU A 78 8.76 4.57 -3.57
CA LEU A 78 9.21 3.24 -3.12
C LEU A 78 8.96 2.16 -4.17
N ASN A 79 7.84 2.22 -4.90
CA ASN A 79 7.56 1.29 -5.99
C ASN A 79 8.57 1.43 -7.13
N LYS A 80 8.96 2.64 -7.47
CA LYS A 80 10.01 2.89 -8.47
C LYS A 80 11.34 2.31 -8.00
N LEU A 81 11.69 2.53 -6.75
CA LEU A 81 12.91 1.98 -6.16
C LEU A 81 12.87 0.45 -6.14
N LYS A 82 11.74 -0.12 -5.78
CA LYS A 82 11.51 -1.57 -5.79
C LYS A 82 11.74 -2.17 -7.18
N ASP A 83 11.12 -1.61 -8.21
CA ASP A 83 11.24 -2.09 -9.58
C ASP A 83 12.70 -2.00 -10.06
N LYS A 84 13.37 -0.92 -9.73
CA LYS A 84 14.78 -0.72 -10.06
C LYS A 84 15.68 -1.77 -9.39
N GLU A 85 15.43 -2.05 -8.12
CA GLU A 85 16.22 -3.06 -7.37
C GLU A 85 15.94 -4.48 -7.85
N ILE A 86 14.70 -4.81 -8.19
CA ILE A 86 14.35 -6.11 -8.77
C ILE A 86 15.08 -6.30 -10.11
N ASP A 87 15.06 -5.27 -10.95
CA ASP A 87 15.77 -5.29 -12.23
C ASP A 87 17.27 -5.48 -12.04
N ARG A 88 17.86 -4.78 -11.05
CA ARG A 88 19.27 -4.93 -10.72
C ARG A 88 19.61 -6.35 -10.28
N LEU A 89 18.82 -6.93 -9.38
CA LEU A 89 19.02 -8.30 -8.90
C LEU A 89 18.89 -9.32 -10.04
N ALA A 90 17.95 -9.10 -10.95
CA ALA A 90 17.77 -9.96 -12.11
C ALA A 90 18.99 -9.92 -13.03
N LYS A 91 19.58 -8.73 -13.23
CA LYS A 91 20.73 -8.55 -14.13
C LYS A 91 22.05 -9.03 -13.53
N PHE A 92 22.23 -8.90 -12.22
CA PHE A 92 23.52 -9.20 -11.56
C PHE A 92 23.57 -10.57 -10.89
N GLY A 93 22.66 -11.47 -11.22
CA GLY A 93 22.73 -12.88 -10.80
C GLY A 93 22.16 -13.20 -9.42
N GLU A 94 21.65 -12.23 -8.69
CA GLU A 94 21.01 -12.45 -7.38
C GLU A 94 19.53 -12.80 -7.52
N LYS A 95 19.22 -13.65 -8.48
CA LYS A 95 17.85 -13.99 -8.87
C LYS A 95 17.07 -14.74 -7.80
N GLY A 96 17.77 -15.53 -6.99
CA GLY A 96 17.16 -16.25 -5.88
C GLY A 96 16.50 -15.34 -4.85
N LYS A 97 17.17 -14.26 -4.47
CA LYS A 97 16.62 -13.27 -3.56
C LYS A 97 15.41 -12.57 -4.15
N ALA A 98 15.49 -12.19 -5.42
CA ALA A 98 14.39 -11.51 -6.11
C ALA A 98 13.16 -12.43 -6.22
N VAL A 99 13.35 -13.69 -6.55
CA VAL A 99 12.25 -14.68 -6.65
C VAL A 99 11.55 -14.87 -5.32
N VAL A 100 12.31 -15.02 -4.23
CA VAL A 100 11.73 -15.19 -2.89
C VAL A 100 10.88 -14.00 -2.50
N LEU A 101 11.39 -12.78 -2.70
CA LEU A 101 10.65 -11.56 -2.36
C LEU A 101 9.43 -11.37 -3.24
N LEU A 102 9.53 -11.65 -4.53
CA LEU A 102 8.39 -11.57 -5.45
C LEU A 102 7.31 -12.60 -5.10
N ARG A 103 7.69 -13.79 -4.68
CA ARG A 103 6.71 -14.82 -4.31
C ARG A 103 6.07 -14.58 -2.95
N GLU A 104 6.84 -14.15 -1.97
CA GLU A 104 6.38 -14.02 -0.59
C GLU A 104 5.82 -12.63 -0.24
N LYS A 105 6.39 -11.57 -0.80
CA LYS A 105 6.09 -10.19 -0.41
C LYS A 105 5.31 -9.40 -1.44
N GLU A 106 5.37 -9.77 -2.72
CA GLU A 106 4.64 -9.06 -3.77
C GLU A 106 3.21 -9.61 -3.88
N PHE A 107 2.25 -8.70 -3.93
CA PHE A 107 0.83 -9.06 -4.08
C PHE A 107 0.25 -8.31 -5.27
N LYS A 108 -0.67 -8.95 -5.96
CA LYS A 108 -1.44 -8.35 -7.04
C LYS A 108 -2.91 -8.36 -6.63
N THR A 109 -3.59 -7.24 -6.83
CA THR A 109 -5.02 -7.13 -6.57
C THR A 109 -5.78 -7.64 -7.78
N ASP A 110 -6.65 -8.62 -7.59
CA ASP A 110 -7.51 -9.12 -8.65
C ASP A 110 -8.71 -8.18 -8.88
N TYR A 111 -9.54 -8.49 -9.87
CA TYR A 111 -10.70 -7.67 -10.20
C TYR A 111 -11.77 -7.65 -9.10
N ASN A 112 -11.73 -8.60 -8.15
CA ASN A 112 -12.62 -8.64 -6.98
C ASN A 112 -12.08 -7.82 -5.80
N GLY A 113 -10.93 -7.18 -5.95
CA GLY A 113 -10.28 -6.42 -4.89
C GLY A 113 -9.49 -7.27 -3.89
N LYS A 114 -9.39 -8.58 -4.10
CA LYS A 114 -8.63 -9.47 -3.22
C LYS A 114 -7.15 -9.48 -3.62
N LYS A 115 -6.28 -9.42 -2.63
CA LYS A 115 -4.83 -9.55 -2.84
C LYS A 115 -4.48 -11.04 -3.03
N ARG A 116 -3.66 -11.31 -4.02
CA ARG A 116 -3.12 -12.65 -4.29
C ARG A 116 -1.62 -12.60 -4.55
N HIS A 117 -0.97 -13.71 -4.33
CA HIS A 117 0.43 -13.85 -4.69
C HIS A 117 0.60 -13.85 -6.23
N LEU A 118 1.78 -13.45 -6.68
CA LEU A 118 2.11 -13.51 -8.10
C LEU A 118 2.18 -14.97 -8.57
N THR A 119 1.74 -15.22 -9.80
CA THR A 119 1.95 -16.51 -10.45
C THR A 119 3.41 -16.65 -10.89
N TRP A 120 3.85 -17.87 -11.13
CA TRP A 120 5.22 -18.12 -11.58
C TRP A 120 5.50 -17.50 -12.94
N VAL A 121 4.48 -17.42 -13.80
CA VAL A 121 4.58 -16.72 -15.09
C VAL A 121 4.83 -15.23 -14.89
N GLU A 122 4.11 -14.61 -13.99
CA GLU A 122 4.28 -13.19 -13.66
C GLU A 122 5.65 -12.88 -13.06
N ILE A 123 6.12 -13.76 -12.17
CA ILE A 123 7.48 -13.66 -11.58
C ILE A 123 8.55 -13.80 -12.67
N GLY A 124 8.37 -14.78 -13.55
CA GLY A 124 9.29 -14.98 -14.68
C GLY A 124 9.36 -13.76 -15.59
N GLN A 125 8.24 -13.13 -15.87
CA GLN A 125 8.20 -11.91 -16.68
C GLN A 125 9.00 -10.76 -16.04
N LYS A 126 8.91 -10.61 -14.73
CA LYS A 126 9.68 -9.58 -13.99
C LYS A 126 11.16 -9.85 -13.97
N LEU A 127 11.56 -11.12 -14.00
CA LEU A 127 12.96 -11.54 -13.92
C LEU A 127 13.55 -11.96 -15.28
N TYR A 128 12.80 -11.77 -16.36
CA TYR A 128 13.22 -12.08 -17.73
C TYR A 128 13.57 -13.55 -17.90
N CYS A 129 12.76 -14.43 -17.31
CA CYS A 129 12.96 -15.87 -17.42
C CYS A 129 11.62 -16.61 -17.55
N ASP A 130 11.68 -17.92 -17.81
CA ASP A 130 10.49 -18.74 -17.90
C ASP A 130 10.01 -19.20 -16.51
N GLU A 131 8.81 -19.75 -16.47
CA GLU A 131 8.18 -20.26 -15.25
C GLU A 131 9.01 -21.32 -14.55
N ARG A 132 9.58 -22.26 -15.30
CA ARG A 132 10.41 -23.36 -14.77
C ARG A 132 11.66 -22.83 -14.08
N THR A 133 12.30 -21.86 -14.69
CA THR A 133 13.52 -21.24 -14.17
C THR A 133 13.22 -20.49 -12.87
N ALA A 134 12.12 -19.76 -12.82
CA ALA A 134 11.69 -19.04 -11.61
C ALA A 134 11.42 -20.02 -10.46
N LYS A 135 10.70 -21.10 -10.71
CA LYS A 135 10.45 -22.16 -9.71
C LYS A 135 11.74 -22.79 -9.20
N ARG A 136 12.69 -23.06 -10.10
CA ARG A 136 13.98 -23.65 -9.74
C ARG A 136 14.77 -22.73 -8.83
N TRP A 137 14.85 -21.46 -9.15
CA TRP A 137 15.55 -20.48 -8.32
C TRP A 137 14.91 -20.33 -6.94
N TYR A 138 13.59 -20.36 -6.87
CA TYR A 138 12.88 -20.32 -5.60
C TYR A 138 13.19 -21.52 -4.73
N LYS A 139 13.13 -22.73 -5.30
CA LYS A 139 13.46 -23.96 -4.57
C LYS A 139 14.89 -23.97 -4.05
N LEU A 140 15.84 -23.52 -4.87
CA LEU A 140 17.23 -23.41 -4.45
C LEU A 140 17.44 -22.40 -3.34
N ALA A 141 16.79 -21.25 -3.44
CA ALA A 141 16.88 -20.19 -2.43
C ALA A 141 16.28 -20.63 -1.09
N ILE A 142 15.14 -21.31 -1.11
CA ILE A 142 14.50 -21.84 0.11
C ILE A 142 15.36 -22.91 0.74
N LYS A 143 15.94 -23.80 -0.05
CA LYS A 143 16.84 -24.85 0.43
C LYS A 143 18.07 -24.26 1.12
N GLU A 144 18.67 -23.25 0.53
CA GLU A 144 19.81 -22.54 1.09
C GLU A 144 19.44 -21.81 2.39
N ARG A 145 18.29 -21.17 2.44
CA ARG A 145 17.76 -20.50 3.65
C ARG A 145 17.56 -21.48 4.79
N LYS A 146 17.03 -22.66 4.54
CA LYS A 146 16.88 -23.73 5.54
C LYS A 146 18.24 -24.24 6.03
N ARG A 147 19.20 -24.35 5.14
CA ARG A 147 20.56 -24.77 5.47
C ARG A 147 21.25 -23.78 6.42
N VAL A 148 21.07 -22.49 6.18
CA VAL A 148 21.66 -21.43 7.01
C VAL A 148 21.00 -21.38 8.40
N LEU A 149 19.68 -21.68 8.49
CA LEU A 149 18.92 -21.65 9.75
C LEU A 149 19.08 -22.95 10.56
N SER A 150 19.55 -24.00 9.97
CA SER A 150 19.86 -25.25 10.69
C SER A 150 21.35 -25.23 11.12
#